data_8324c7467fb230720523778d1851e4b8
#
_entry.id   8324c7467fb230720523778d1851e4b8
#
_cell.length_a   1.000
_cell.length_b   1.000
_cell.length_c   1.000
_cell.angle_alpha   90.00
_cell.angle_beta   90.00
_cell.angle_gamma   90.00
#
_symmetry.space_group_name_H-M   'P 1'
#
loop_
_entity.id
_entity.type
_entity.pdbx_description
1 polymer ?
#
loop_
_entity_poly.entity_id
_entity_poly.type
_entity_poly.pdbx_seq_one_letter_code
_entity_poly.pdbx_strand_id
1 'polypeptide(L)'
;MRRLALEAGCAIMEIYNGPDFEVKTKSDSSPVTAADEAADTIISDGLHATFPDVTLITEEQADSHSLKSTEFFIVDPLDGTKEFVHRRGDFTINIAYVVNGIPIRGVVYAPAKHRLFYTDAQGQSLEETGPFDLEKIGTCQNISVAIPNPDGLRVVASKSHRDPTTDAYIAKYPVSDLKSAGSSLKFCLIATGEADLYPRAGRTMEWDTAAGHAVLNGAGGGVVRFDDLTPLTYGKPGYENPYFIAFAKGVSLQKP
;
A
#
# COMPACT_ATOMS: atom_id res chain seq x y z
N MET A 1 13.28 -3.71 -6.53
CA MET A 1 11.93 -3.69 -5.95
C MET A 1 10.89 -4.37 -6.85
N ARG A 2 10.65 -3.92 -8.13
CA ARG A 2 9.66 -4.54 -9.04
C ARG A 2 9.84 -6.07 -9.18
N ARG A 3 11.06 -6.52 -9.47
CA ARG A 3 11.38 -7.95 -9.60
C ARG A 3 11.04 -8.73 -8.32
N LEU A 4 11.47 -8.23 -7.16
CA LEU A 4 11.19 -8.86 -5.86
C LEU A 4 9.69 -8.96 -5.57
N ALA A 5 8.91 -7.91 -5.89
CA ALA A 5 7.47 -7.96 -5.74
C ALA A 5 6.82 -9.03 -6.62
N LEU A 6 7.33 -9.21 -7.86
CA LEU A 6 6.83 -10.27 -8.76
C LEU A 6 7.24 -11.67 -8.28
N GLU A 7 8.48 -11.87 -7.82
CA GLU A 7 8.95 -13.14 -7.25
C GLU A 7 8.14 -13.53 -6.01
N ALA A 8 7.96 -12.59 -5.08
CA ALA A 8 7.11 -12.79 -3.90
C ALA A 8 5.65 -13.08 -4.28
N GLY A 9 5.13 -12.36 -5.27
CA GLY A 9 3.78 -12.58 -5.79
C GLY A 9 3.58 -13.97 -6.39
N CYS A 10 4.58 -14.52 -7.07
CA CYS A 10 4.53 -15.90 -7.55
C CYS A 10 4.39 -16.88 -6.37
N ALA A 11 5.24 -16.75 -5.34
CA ALA A 11 5.20 -17.61 -4.16
C ALA A 11 3.84 -17.49 -3.41
N ILE A 12 3.33 -16.28 -3.24
CA ILE A 12 2.01 -16.02 -2.65
C ILE A 12 0.91 -16.71 -3.46
N MET A 13 0.93 -16.58 -4.79
CA MET A 13 -0.12 -17.13 -5.65
C MET A 13 -0.07 -18.65 -5.77
N GLU A 14 1.09 -19.28 -5.64
CA GLU A 14 1.19 -20.75 -5.52
C GLU A 14 0.42 -21.24 -4.29
N ILE A 15 0.61 -20.60 -3.14
CA ILE A 15 -0.11 -20.94 -1.90
C ILE A 15 -1.58 -20.55 -2.01
N TYR A 16 -1.87 -19.35 -2.53
CA TYR A 16 -3.25 -18.86 -2.69
C TYR A 16 -4.11 -19.77 -3.55
N ASN A 17 -3.57 -20.37 -4.60
CA ASN A 17 -4.28 -21.28 -5.49
C ASN A 17 -4.27 -22.74 -5.02
N GLY A 18 -3.48 -23.05 -3.99
CA GLY A 18 -3.44 -24.39 -3.38
C GLY A 18 -4.74 -24.77 -2.66
N PRO A 19 -4.95 -26.07 -2.37
CA PRO A 19 -6.14 -26.55 -1.69
C PRO A 19 -6.20 -26.08 -0.23
N ASP A 20 -5.05 -26.08 0.45
CA ASP A 20 -4.91 -25.70 1.86
C ASP A 20 -3.60 -24.93 2.06
N PHE A 21 -3.59 -24.03 3.02
CA PHE A 21 -2.39 -23.35 3.49
C PHE A 21 -2.40 -23.25 5.01
N GLU A 22 -1.23 -23.32 5.62
CA GLU A 22 -1.07 -23.23 7.05
C GLU A 22 -1.36 -21.80 7.54
N VAL A 23 -2.27 -21.67 8.48
CA VAL A 23 -2.62 -20.40 9.13
C VAL A 23 -2.11 -20.41 10.55
N LYS A 24 -1.24 -19.47 10.89
CA LYS A 24 -0.77 -19.20 12.25
C LYS A 24 -1.45 -17.95 12.78
N THR A 25 -1.51 -17.80 14.08
CA THR A 25 -2.05 -16.61 14.74
C THR A 25 -0.91 -15.81 15.37
N LYS A 26 -0.78 -14.54 14.98
CA LYS A 26 0.13 -13.59 15.62
C LYS A 26 -0.31 -13.27 17.06
N SER A 27 0.59 -12.71 17.85
CA SER A 27 0.30 -12.30 19.23
C SER A 27 -0.83 -11.27 19.36
N ASP A 28 -1.08 -10.50 18.30
CA ASP A 28 -2.18 -9.56 18.18
C ASP A 28 -3.48 -10.20 17.66
N SER A 29 -3.53 -11.52 17.54
CA SER A 29 -4.63 -12.32 16.98
C SER A 29 -4.85 -12.15 15.47
N SER A 30 -3.94 -11.52 14.74
CA SER A 30 -4.00 -11.46 13.28
C SER A 30 -3.51 -12.78 12.67
N PRO A 31 -4.18 -13.32 11.63
CA PRO A 31 -3.69 -14.53 10.98
C PRO A 31 -2.37 -14.30 10.25
N VAL A 32 -1.43 -15.20 10.43
CA VAL A 32 -0.16 -15.28 9.70
C VAL A 32 -0.20 -16.51 8.82
N THR A 33 0.18 -16.37 7.58
CA THR A 33 0.18 -17.46 6.60
C THR A 33 1.59 -17.81 6.14
N ALA A 34 1.76 -19.02 5.63
CA ALA A 34 3.03 -19.42 5.01
C ALA A 34 3.39 -18.54 3.79
N ALA A 35 2.38 -17.91 3.17
CA ALA A 35 2.59 -16.99 2.05
C ALA A 35 3.30 -15.70 2.50
N ASP A 36 2.94 -15.17 3.70
CA ASP A 36 3.57 -14.02 4.32
C ASP A 36 5.06 -14.26 4.57
N GLU A 37 5.37 -15.38 5.25
CA GLU A 37 6.75 -15.78 5.59
C GLU A 37 7.61 -16.01 4.33
N ALA A 38 7.06 -16.65 3.31
CA ALA A 38 7.77 -16.89 2.05
C ALA A 38 8.04 -15.59 1.29
N ALA A 39 7.07 -14.69 1.23
CA ALA A 39 7.21 -13.40 0.57
C ALA A 39 8.22 -12.51 1.30
N ASP A 40 8.18 -12.46 2.65
CA ASP A 40 9.14 -11.70 3.45
C ASP A 40 10.57 -12.17 3.19
N THR A 41 10.82 -13.48 3.19
CA THR A 41 12.14 -14.05 2.92
C THR A 41 12.67 -13.60 1.55
N ILE A 42 11.86 -13.74 0.48
CA ILE A 42 12.26 -13.35 -0.88
C ILE A 42 12.62 -11.87 -0.96
N ILE A 43 11.77 -11.01 -0.39
CA ILE A 43 11.96 -9.56 -0.46
C ILE A 43 13.16 -9.12 0.38
N SER A 44 13.26 -9.61 1.61
CA SER A 44 14.32 -9.25 2.55
C SER A 44 15.69 -9.69 2.06
N ASP A 45 15.84 -10.92 1.61
CA ASP A 45 17.10 -11.44 1.06
C ASP A 45 17.52 -10.65 -0.20
N GLY A 46 16.58 -10.36 -1.09
CA GLY A 46 16.86 -9.61 -2.30
C GLY A 46 17.23 -8.15 -2.05
N LEU A 47 16.59 -7.49 -1.07
CA LEU A 47 16.95 -6.13 -0.67
C LEU A 47 18.31 -6.10 0.03
N HIS A 48 18.57 -6.99 0.97
CA HIS A 48 19.88 -7.08 1.64
C HIS A 48 21.02 -7.37 0.66
N ALA A 49 20.82 -8.27 -0.30
CA ALA A 49 21.83 -8.58 -1.32
C ALA A 49 22.13 -7.39 -2.25
N THR A 50 21.13 -6.55 -2.53
CA THR A 50 21.28 -5.43 -3.48
C THR A 50 21.67 -4.13 -2.78
N PHE A 51 21.19 -3.90 -1.55
CA PHE A 51 21.35 -2.68 -0.77
C PHE A 51 21.78 -2.99 0.67
N PRO A 52 22.96 -3.59 0.89
CA PRO A 52 23.37 -4.10 2.21
C PRO A 52 23.49 -3.02 3.29
N ASP A 53 23.71 -1.76 2.90
CA ASP A 53 23.91 -0.64 3.81
C ASP A 53 22.60 0.11 4.15
N VAL A 54 21.48 -0.24 3.52
CA VAL A 54 20.19 0.41 3.75
C VAL A 54 19.39 -0.38 4.79
N THR A 55 18.95 0.30 5.83
CA THR A 55 18.10 -0.29 6.87
C THR A 55 16.83 -0.89 6.26
N LEU A 56 16.46 -2.10 6.66
CA LEU A 56 15.22 -2.76 6.26
C LEU A 56 14.29 -2.88 7.46
N ILE A 57 13.05 -2.41 7.30
CA ILE A 57 11.94 -2.58 8.23
C ILE A 57 10.89 -3.41 7.52
N THR A 58 10.45 -4.50 8.14
CA THR A 58 9.40 -5.36 7.59
C THR A 58 8.41 -5.78 8.65
N GLU A 59 7.14 -5.94 8.29
CA GLU A 59 6.09 -6.36 9.21
C GLU A 59 6.45 -7.67 9.92
N GLU A 60 7.02 -8.64 9.20
CA GLU A 60 7.24 -10.00 9.71
C GLU A 60 8.47 -10.13 10.63
N GLN A 61 9.38 -9.15 10.64
CA GLN A 61 10.60 -9.20 11.45
C GLN A 61 10.53 -8.19 12.61
N ALA A 62 9.97 -8.61 13.75
CA ALA A 62 9.76 -7.76 14.92
C ALA A 62 11.02 -7.03 15.42
N ASP A 63 12.21 -7.63 15.26
CA ASP A 63 13.48 -7.01 15.65
C ASP A 63 13.77 -5.74 14.82
N SER A 64 13.30 -5.70 13.57
CA SER A 64 13.44 -4.54 12.69
C SER A 64 12.66 -3.32 13.20
N HIS A 65 11.59 -3.52 13.98
CA HIS A 65 10.74 -2.44 14.48
C HIS A 65 11.41 -1.54 15.53
N SER A 66 12.54 -1.97 16.07
CA SER A 66 13.38 -1.18 16.99
C SER A 66 14.39 -0.28 16.28
N LEU A 67 14.65 -0.53 14.99
CA LEU A 67 15.63 0.20 14.20
C LEU A 67 15.17 1.63 13.93
N LYS A 68 16.13 2.55 13.82
CA LYS A 68 15.89 3.95 13.48
C LYS A 68 16.87 4.37 12.39
N SER A 69 16.34 4.87 11.31
CA SER A 69 17.14 5.40 10.21
C SER A 69 16.38 6.54 9.53
N THR A 70 17.12 7.47 8.94
CA THR A 70 16.54 8.48 8.04
C THR A 70 16.39 7.97 6.61
N GLU A 71 17.00 6.82 6.31
CA GLU A 71 16.98 6.18 5.00
C GLU A 71 16.76 4.67 5.19
N PHE A 72 15.63 4.16 4.71
CA PHE A 72 15.26 2.76 4.93
C PHE A 72 14.28 2.25 3.88
N PHE A 73 14.32 0.94 3.68
CA PHE A 73 13.20 0.21 3.07
C PHE A 73 12.17 -0.13 4.13
N ILE A 74 10.90 -0.05 3.75
CA ILE A 74 9.79 -0.51 4.58
C ILE A 74 8.88 -1.40 3.74
N VAL A 75 8.56 -2.58 4.29
CA VAL A 75 7.94 -3.68 3.56
C VAL A 75 6.76 -4.26 4.33
N ASP A 76 5.68 -4.47 3.62
CA ASP A 76 4.61 -5.37 4.00
C ASP A 76 4.55 -6.47 2.93
N PRO A 77 4.96 -7.69 3.26
CA PRO A 77 5.04 -8.77 2.28
C PRO A 77 3.67 -9.23 1.77
N LEU A 78 2.63 -9.11 2.61
CA LEU A 78 1.26 -9.50 2.28
C LEU A 78 0.23 -8.67 3.06
N ASP A 79 0.03 -7.41 2.66
CA ASP A 79 -1.06 -6.57 3.19
C ASP A 79 -2.42 -7.13 2.79
N GLY A 80 -3.29 -7.31 3.77
CA GLY A 80 -4.61 -7.87 3.57
C GLY A 80 -4.67 -9.37 3.79
N THR A 81 -4.00 -9.89 4.81
CA THR A 81 -4.03 -11.31 5.19
C THR A 81 -5.45 -11.85 5.37
N LYS A 82 -6.38 -11.02 5.88
CA LYS A 82 -7.81 -11.39 5.97
C LYS A 82 -8.44 -11.62 4.60
N GLU A 83 -8.18 -10.75 3.64
CA GLU A 83 -8.64 -10.86 2.25
C GLU A 83 -8.04 -12.08 1.58
N PHE A 84 -6.78 -12.37 1.86
CA PHE A 84 -6.09 -13.58 1.39
C PHE A 84 -6.74 -14.85 1.94
N VAL A 85 -6.88 -14.96 3.27
CA VAL A 85 -7.49 -16.13 3.93
C VAL A 85 -8.92 -16.38 3.44
N HIS A 86 -9.71 -15.33 3.21
CA HIS A 86 -11.08 -15.45 2.70
C HIS A 86 -11.19 -15.52 1.18
N ARG A 87 -10.09 -15.66 0.45
CA ARG A 87 -10.05 -15.79 -1.01
C ARG A 87 -10.71 -14.61 -1.75
N ARG A 88 -10.54 -13.39 -1.26
CA ARG A 88 -11.18 -12.17 -1.82
C ARG A 88 -10.34 -11.45 -2.87
N GLY A 89 -9.06 -11.77 -2.99
CA GLY A 89 -8.15 -11.20 -3.99
C GLY A 89 -7.74 -9.73 -3.78
N ASP A 90 -8.18 -9.08 -2.70
CA ASP A 90 -7.85 -7.67 -2.38
C ASP A 90 -6.63 -7.60 -1.43
N PHE A 91 -5.53 -8.25 -1.77
CA PHE A 91 -4.28 -8.22 -1.02
C PHE A 91 -3.14 -7.73 -1.89
N THR A 92 -2.12 -7.13 -1.27
CA THR A 92 -1.00 -6.51 -1.98
C THR A 92 0.35 -6.79 -1.33
N ILE A 93 1.40 -6.73 -2.13
CA ILE A 93 2.80 -6.69 -1.70
C ILE A 93 3.21 -5.23 -1.75
N ASN A 94 3.77 -4.71 -0.66
CA ASN A 94 4.16 -3.32 -0.52
C ASN A 94 5.65 -3.21 -0.23
N ILE A 95 6.40 -2.52 -1.08
CA ILE A 95 7.82 -2.23 -0.87
C ILE A 95 8.03 -0.74 -1.09
N ALA A 96 8.47 -0.02 -0.08
CA ALA A 96 8.78 1.40 -0.18
C ALA A 96 10.22 1.71 0.22
N TYR A 97 10.79 2.74 -0.40
CA TYR A 97 12.05 3.35 0.00
C TYR A 97 11.78 4.76 0.51
N VAL A 98 12.15 5.00 1.75
CA VAL A 98 11.88 6.23 2.50
C VAL A 98 13.19 6.97 2.76
N VAL A 99 13.19 8.28 2.53
CA VAL A 99 14.31 9.17 2.82
C VAL A 99 13.79 10.40 3.58
N ASN A 100 14.36 10.68 4.75
CA ASN A 100 13.97 11.79 5.61
C ASN A 100 12.45 11.88 5.86
N GLY A 101 11.84 10.73 6.09
CA GLY A 101 10.39 10.61 6.36
C GLY A 101 9.49 10.72 5.13
N ILE A 102 10.04 10.80 3.92
CA ILE A 102 9.28 10.90 2.66
C ILE A 102 9.46 9.59 1.88
N PRO A 103 8.38 8.90 1.49
CA PRO A 103 8.47 7.72 0.65
C PRO A 103 8.71 8.15 -0.81
N ILE A 104 9.95 8.01 -1.27
CA ILE A 104 10.40 8.51 -2.59
C ILE A 104 10.29 7.44 -3.68
N ARG A 105 10.18 6.17 -3.31
CA ARG A 105 9.93 5.06 -4.23
C ARG A 105 8.93 4.10 -3.61
N GLY A 106 8.06 3.54 -4.43
CA GLY A 106 7.08 2.55 -4.00
C GLY A 106 6.78 1.53 -5.08
N VAL A 107 6.50 0.32 -4.63
CA VAL A 107 5.93 -0.76 -5.44
C VAL A 107 4.74 -1.33 -4.68
N VAL A 108 3.59 -1.38 -5.33
CA VAL A 108 2.38 -2.05 -4.86
C VAL A 108 1.98 -3.07 -5.90
N TYR A 109 2.01 -4.34 -5.55
CA TYR A 109 1.60 -5.43 -6.43
C TYR A 109 0.37 -6.14 -5.90
N ALA A 110 -0.70 -6.17 -6.68
CA ALA A 110 -1.93 -6.92 -6.41
C ALA A 110 -1.97 -8.18 -7.30
N PRO A 111 -1.38 -9.31 -6.86
CA PRO A 111 -1.13 -10.46 -7.73
C PRO A 111 -2.41 -11.11 -8.22
N ALA A 112 -3.43 -11.25 -7.36
CA ALA A 112 -4.73 -11.82 -7.73
C ALA A 112 -5.55 -10.93 -8.69
N LYS A 113 -5.14 -9.67 -8.88
CA LYS A 113 -5.76 -8.71 -9.81
C LYS A 113 -4.91 -8.46 -11.06
N HIS A 114 -3.72 -9.03 -11.12
CA HIS A 114 -2.76 -8.82 -12.22
C HIS A 114 -2.46 -7.34 -12.46
N ARG A 115 -2.30 -6.55 -11.38
CA ARG A 115 -1.98 -5.12 -11.41
C ARG A 115 -0.75 -4.83 -10.58
N LEU A 116 0.25 -4.19 -11.18
CA LEU A 116 1.49 -3.79 -10.55
C LEU A 116 1.68 -2.29 -10.71
N PHE A 117 1.83 -1.59 -9.60
CA PHE A 117 2.02 -0.15 -9.56
C PHE A 117 3.39 0.18 -8.97
N TYR A 118 4.13 1.07 -9.60
CA TYR A 118 5.42 1.49 -9.06
C TYR A 118 5.85 2.86 -9.56
N THR A 119 6.79 3.47 -8.84
CA THR A 119 7.45 4.70 -9.25
C THR A 119 8.69 4.39 -10.08
N ASP A 120 8.88 5.11 -11.19
CA ASP A 120 10.09 5.03 -12.01
C ASP A 120 11.27 5.81 -11.41
N ALA A 121 12.40 5.85 -12.14
CA ALA A 121 13.60 6.56 -11.69
C ALA A 121 13.39 8.08 -11.55
N GLN A 122 12.44 8.65 -12.27
CA GLN A 122 12.06 10.05 -12.23
C GLN A 122 11.03 10.37 -11.13
N GLY A 123 10.50 9.34 -10.45
CA GLY A 123 9.46 9.47 -9.42
C GLY A 123 8.05 9.55 -10.01
N GLN A 124 7.87 9.30 -11.31
CA GLN A 124 6.54 9.19 -11.91
C GLN A 124 5.96 7.80 -11.66
N SER A 125 4.66 7.72 -11.52
CA SER A 125 3.97 6.47 -11.26
C SER A 125 3.49 5.79 -12.52
N LEU A 126 3.69 4.49 -12.55
CA LEU A 126 3.35 3.59 -13.65
C LEU A 126 2.41 2.49 -13.13
N GLU A 127 1.52 2.06 -14.00
CA GLU A 127 0.83 0.78 -13.88
C GLU A 127 1.33 -0.17 -14.95
N GLU A 128 1.76 -1.35 -14.55
CA GLU A 128 2.08 -2.46 -15.43
C GLU A 128 1.01 -3.54 -15.28
N THR A 129 0.50 -4.02 -16.41
CA THR A 129 -0.51 -5.08 -16.46
C THR A 129 0.08 -6.37 -17.02
N GLY A 130 -0.35 -7.51 -16.45
CA GLY A 130 0.14 -8.83 -16.88
C GLY A 130 -0.16 -9.17 -18.36
N PRO A 131 0.51 -10.19 -18.92
CA PRO A 131 1.38 -11.11 -18.21
C PRO A 131 2.72 -10.46 -17.81
N PHE A 132 3.21 -10.80 -16.61
CA PHE A 132 4.45 -10.25 -16.08
C PHE A 132 5.65 -11.15 -16.40
N ASP A 133 6.81 -10.52 -16.61
CA ASP A 133 8.10 -11.18 -16.79
C ASP A 133 9.09 -10.57 -15.77
N LEU A 134 9.92 -11.40 -15.14
CA LEU A 134 10.86 -10.95 -14.11
C LEU A 134 11.97 -10.05 -14.68
N GLU A 135 12.41 -10.32 -15.89
CA GLU A 135 13.54 -9.64 -16.53
C GLU A 135 13.11 -8.52 -17.47
N LYS A 136 11.88 -8.58 -18.00
CA LYS A 136 11.37 -7.62 -18.97
C LYS A 136 10.17 -6.87 -18.38
N ILE A 137 10.17 -5.57 -18.60
CA ILE A 137 9.01 -4.73 -18.31
C ILE A 137 7.96 -5.00 -19.38
N GLY A 138 6.74 -5.33 -18.93
CA GLY A 138 5.60 -5.60 -19.80
C GLY A 138 4.92 -4.31 -20.30
N THR A 139 3.62 -4.38 -20.51
CA THR A 139 2.84 -3.21 -20.94
C THR A 139 2.66 -2.26 -19.76
N CYS A 140 3.31 -1.11 -19.84
CA CYS A 140 3.23 -0.04 -18.85
C CYS A 140 2.50 1.18 -19.38
N GLN A 141 1.77 1.82 -18.49
CA GLN A 141 1.21 3.15 -18.75
C GLN A 141 1.52 4.10 -17.59
N ASN A 142 1.78 5.36 -17.91
CA ASN A 142 1.84 6.41 -16.90
C ASN A 142 0.44 6.58 -16.28
N ILE A 143 0.39 6.65 -14.97
CA ILE A 143 -0.85 6.91 -14.24
C ILE A 143 -0.83 8.29 -13.61
N SER A 144 -1.99 8.89 -13.54
CA SER A 144 -2.20 10.19 -12.88
C SER A 144 -3.57 10.23 -12.23
N VAL A 145 -3.68 10.98 -11.14
CA VAL A 145 -4.97 11.22 -10.49
C VAL A 145 -5.92 11.93 -11.46
N ALA A 146 -7.20 11.64 -11.34
CA ALA A 146 -8.21 12.36 -12.11
C ALA A 146 -8.44 13.75 -11.53
N ILE A 147 -9.02 14.64 -12.33
CA ILE A 147 -9.57 15.91 -11.84
C ILE A 147 -10.86 15.58 -11.09
N PRO A 148 -10.95 15.86 -9.78
CA PRO A 148 -12.15 15.53 -8.99
C PRO A 148 -13.35 16.37 -9.44
N ASN A 149 -14.53 15.73 -9.46
CA ASN A 149 -15.80 16.48 -9.59
C ASN A 149 -16.26 16.92 -8.20
N PRO A 150 -16.30 18.23 -7.88
CA PRO A 150 -16.69 18.71 -6.55
C PRO A 150 -18.16 18.42 -6.21
N ASP A 151 -19.01 18.20 -7.19
CA ASP A 151 -20.43 17.88 -7.02
C ASP A 151 -20.69 16.37 -6.80
N GLY A 152 -19.64 15.53 -6.86
CA GLY A 152 -19.78 14.08 -6.69
C GLY A 152 -18.45 13.37 -6.70
N LEU A 153 -17.78 13.29 -5.55
CA LEU A 153 -16.51 12.57 -5.40
C LEU A 153 -16.70 11.05 -5.50
N ARG A 154 -15.71 10.39 -6.08
CA ARG A 154 -15.56 8.93 -6.00
C ARG A 154 -14.70 8.61 -4.79
N VAL A 155 -15.29 8.00 -3.79
CA VAL A 155 -14.63 7.67 -2.53
C VAL A 155 -14.30 6.19 -2.49
N VAL A 156 -13.11 5.84 -2.01
CA VAL A 156 -12.77 4.47 -1.66
C VAL A 156 -12.61 4.35 -0.15
N ALA A 157 -13.14 3.28 0.44
CA ALA A 157 -13.06 3.01 1.87
C ALA A 157 -12.61 1.57 2.13
N SER A 158 -12.16 1.30 3.36
CA SER A 158 -11.77 -0.05 3.76
C SER A 158 -12.95 -1.01 3.70
N LYS A 159 -12.72 -2.19 3.12
CA LYS A 159 -13.72 -3.26 3.05
C LYS A 159 -13.97 -3.91 4.41
N SER A 160 -12.91 -4.15 5.16
CA SER A 160 -12.93 -4.94 6.41
C SER A 160 -12.77 -4.11 7.68
N HIS A 161 -12.42 -2.82 7.58
CA HIS A 161 -12.10 -1.96 8.72
C HIS A 161 -12.71 -0.56 8.57
N ARG A 162 -13.98 -0.49 8.17
CA ARG A 162 -14.72 0.76 8.12
C ARG A 162 -15.21 1.11 9.53
N ASP A 163 -15.14 2.38 9.88
CA ASP A 163 -15.47 2.88 11.22
C ASP A 163 -16.37 4.13 11.15
N PRO A 164 -17.10 4.48 12.23
CA PRO A 164 -18.02 5.62 12.24
C PRO A 164 -17.34 6.97 11.97
N THR A 165 -16.07 7.16 12.37
CA THR A 165 -15.34 8.42 12.14
C THR A 165 -15.05 8.61 10.66
N THR A 166 -14.62 7.54 9.98
CA THR A 166 -14.46 7.52 8.53
C THR A 166 -15.78 7.83 7.82
N ASP A 167 -16.89 7.24 8.27
CA ASP A 167 -18.22 7.48 7.68
C ASP A 167 -18.69 8.93 7.88
N ALA A 168 -18.47 9.48 9.07
CA ALA A 168 -18.81 10.88 9.36
C ALA A 168 -17.98 11.85 8.50
N TYR A 169 -16.71 11.51 8.23
CA TYR A 169 -15.88 12.33 7.35
C TYR A 169 -16.34 12.26 5.90
N ILE A 170 -16.65 11.09 5.39
CA ILE A 170 -17.19 10.90 4.02
C ILE A 170 -18.49 11.67 3.83
N ALA A 171 -19.36 11.69 4.84
CA ALA A 171 -20.64 12.39 4.78
C ALA A 171 -20.54 13.92 4.64
N LYS A 172 -19.32 14.49 4.80
CA LYS A 172 -19.08 15.94 4.55
C LYS A 172 -18.98 16.28 3.06
N TYR A 173 -18.97 15.29 2.19
CA TYR A 173 -18.80 15.47 0.75
C TYR A 173 -20.02 14.97 -0.03
N PRO A 174 -20.35 15.61 -1.16
CA PRO A 174 -21.20 14.97 -2.14
C PRO A 174 -20.43 13.79 -2.76
N VAL A 175 -21.00 12.59 -2.63
CA VAL A 175 -20.38 11.34 -3.09
C VAL A 175 -21.20 10.76 -4.24
N SER A 176 -20.58 10.57 -5.41
CA SER A 176 -21.21 9.95 -6.58
C SER A 176 -20.99 8.44 -6.63
N ASP A 177 -19.88 7.95 -6.04
CA ASP A 177 -19.55 6.54 -6.00
C ASP A 177 -18.76 6.22 -4.72
N LEU A 178 -19.10 5.11 -4.07
CA LEU A 178 -18.43 4.63 -2.85
C LEU A 178 -17.99 3.19 -3.05
N LYS A 179 -16.71 3.02 -3.35
CA LYS A 179 -16.09 1.71 -3.54
C LYS A 179 -15.49 1.17 -2.25
N SER A 180 -15.49 -0.15 -2.11
CA SER A 180 -14.76 -0.84 -1.05
C SER A 180 -13.60 -1.63 -1.66
N ALA A 181 -12.40 -1.44 -1.10
CA ALA A 181 -11.22 -2.21 -1.50
C ALA A 181 -10.40 -2.59 -0.26
N GLY A 182 -9.63 -3.67 -0.35
CA GLY A 182 -8.64 -4.07 0.65
C GLY A 182 -7.30 -3.39 0.45
N SER A 183 -6.41 -3.57 1.41
CA SER A 183 -4.97 -3.28 1.33
C SER A 183 -4.60 -1.87 0.85
N SER A 184 -3.34 -1.68 0.48
CA SER A 184 -2.81 -0.46 -0.11
C SER A 184 -3.32 -0.20 -1.55
N LEU A 185 -4.06 -1.14 -2.13
CA LEU A 185 -4.72 -0.95 -3.44
C LEU A 185 -5.58 0.33 -3.50
N LYS A 186 -6.12 0.79 -2.37
CA LYS A 186 -6.90 2.03 -2.26
C LYS A 186 -6.12 3.28 -2.71
N PHE A 187 -4.82 3.35 -2.42
CA PHE A 187 -3.96 4.44 -2.91
C PHE A 187 -3.79 4.36 -4.44
N CYS A 188 -3.66 3.15 -4.96
CA CYS A 188 -3.52 2.90 -6.39
C CYS A 188 -4.79 3.28 -7.17
N LEU A 189 -5.98 3.03 -6.59
CA LEU A 189 -7.25 3.46 -7.20
C LEU A 189 -7.36 4.99 -7.31
N ILE A 190 -6.78 5.75 -6.38
CA ILE A 190 -6.69 7.21 -6.53
C ILE A 190 -5.63 7.56 -7.57
N ALA A 191 -4.47 6.91 -7.53
CA ALA A 191 -3.37 7.17 -8.45
C ALA A 191 -3.74 6.92 -9.92
N THR A 192 -4.65 5.98 -10.20
CA THR A 192 -5.18 5.69 -11.55
C THR A 192 -6.41 6.53 -11.92
N GLY A 193 -6.87 7.39 -11.02
CA GLY A 193 -8.07 8.19 -11.24
C GLY A 193 -9.38 7.41 -11.15
N GLU A 194 -9.40 6.21 -10.57
CA GLU A 194 -10.61 5.41 -10.31
C GLU A 194 -11.34 5.85 -9.04
N ALA A 195 -10.65 6.59 -8.16
CA ALA A 195 -11.19 7.23 -6.97
C ALA A 195 -10.56 8.61 -6.77
N ASP A 196 -11.14 9.43 -5.90
CA ASP A 196 -10.70 10.79 -5.62
C ASP A 196 -10.27 10.97 -4.15
N LEU A 197 -10.82 10.16 -3.24
CA LEU A 197 -10.64 10.34 -1.79
C LEU A 197 -10.65 8.99 -1.05
N TYR A 198 -9.70 8.84 -0.12
CA TYR A 198 -9.61 7.72 0.80
C TYR A 198 -9.29 8.22 2.22
N PRO A 199 -10.30 8.48 3.07
CA PRO A 199 -10.10 8.74 4.49
C PRO A 199 -9.93 7.43 5.27
N ARG A 200 -9.06 7.45 6.28
CA ARG A 200 -8.80 6.32 7.15
C ARG A 200 -8.64 6.76 8.61
N ALA A 201 -9.65 6.47 9.43
CA ALA A 201 -9.65 6.71 10.86
C ALA A 201 -9.54 5.40 11.68
N GLY A 202 -8.88 4.40 11.14
CA GLY A 202 -8.56 3.15 11.83
C GLY A 202 -7.06 2.92 11.88
N ARG A 203 -6.61 2.08 12.80
CA ARG A 203 -5.21 1.72 12.98
C ARG A 203 -4.60 1.20 11.68
N THR A 204 -3.42 1.70 11.34
CA THR A 204 -2.56 1.19 10.26
C THR A 204 -1.09 1.36 10.67
N MET A 205 -0.24 0.55 10.08
CA MET A 205 1.21 0.69 10.25
C MET A 205 1.82 1.39 9.02
N GLU A 206 3.06 1.86 9.17
CA GLU A 206 3.75 2.56 8.08
C GLU A 206 3.98 1.67 6.86
N TRP A 207 4.21 0.37 7.04
CA TRP A 207 4.37 -0.59 5.94
C TRP A 207 3.09 -0.80 5.13
N ASP A 208 1.88 -0.62 5.72
CA ASP A 208 0.61 -0.67 5.00
C ASP A 208 0.44 0.51 4.02
N THR A 209 1.20 1.60 4.20
CA THR A 209 0.89 2.87 3.53
C THR A 209 2.02 3.47 2.70
N ALA A 210 3.28 3.26 3.07
CA ALA A 210 4.42 3.96 2.47
C ALA A 210 4.54 3.72 0.95
N ALA A 211 4.36 2.47 0.50
CA ALA A 211 4.43 2.13 -0.91
C ALA A 211 3.29 2.77 -1.72
N GLY A 212 2.06 2.66 -1.22
CA GLY A 212 0.89 3.29 -1.83
C GLY A 212 0.98 4.82 -1.84
N HIS A 213 1.55 5.43 -0.78
CA HIS A 213 1.79 6.88 -0.71
C HIS A 213 2.80 7.33 -1.78
N ALA A 214 3.91 6.61 -1.94
CA ALA A 214 4.89 6.92 -2.98
C ALA A 214 4.25 6.86 -4.39
N VAL A 215 3.48 5.81 -4.67
CA VAL A 215 2.75 5.65 -5.93
C VAL A 215 1.74 6.78 -6.13
N LEU A 216 0.99 7.14 -5.09
CA LEU A 216 0.01 8.24 -5.19
C LEU A 216 0.67 9.59 -5.43
N ASN A 217 1.79 9.88 -4.74
CA ASN A 217 2.55 11.11 -4.94
C ASN A 217 3.08 11.23 -6.39
N GLY A 218 3.66 10.14 -6.92
CA GLY A 218 4.16 10.12 -8.29
C GLY A 218 3.06 10.25 -9.36
N ALA A 219 1.80 10.01 -8.98
CA ALA A 219 0.62 10.22 -9.82
C ALA A 219 -0.02 11.62 -9.63
N GLY A 220 0.54 12.46 -8.76
CA GLY A 220 0.06 13.82 -8.51
C GLY A 220 -1.01 13.95 -7.41
N GLY A 221 -1.23 12.92 -6.60
CA GLY A 221 -2.05 12.99 -5.40
C GLY A 221 -1.27 13.34 -4.15
N GLY A 222 -1.83 13.08 -2.98
CA GLY A 222 -1.18 13.32 -1.70
C GLY A 222 -1.81 12.55 -0.55
N VAL A 223 -1.06 12.48 0.56
CA VAL A 223 -1.54 11.88 1.82
C VAL A 223 -1.23 12.84 2.97
N VAL A 224 -2.24 13.16 3.75
CA VAL A 224 -2.12 14.04 4.91
C VAL A 224 -2.64 13.36 6.17
N ARG A 225 -2.19 13.85 7.30
CA ARG A 225 -2.75 13.47 8.61
C ARG A 225 -4.20 13.91 8.69
N PHE A 226 -5.01 13.11 9.37
CA PHE A 226 -6.43 13.37 9.51
C PHE A 226 -6.70 14.58 10.43
N ASP A 227 -5.91 14.74 11.50
CA ASP A 227 -6.14 15.72 12.57
C ASP A 227 -5.83 17.18 12.18
N ASP A 228 -4.73 17.40 11.45
CA ASP A 228 -4.22 18.76 11.17
C ASP A 228 -3.97 19.05 9.68
N LEU A 229 -4.20 18.06 8.81
CA LEU A 229 -3.98 18.12 7.37
C LEU A 229 -2.52 18.39 6.96
N THR A 230 -1.56 18.16 7.86
CA THR A 230 -0.14 18.20 7.51
C THR A 230 0.28 16.94 6.76
N PRO A 231 1.35 16.97 5.95
CA PRO A 231 1.80 15.78 5.23
C PRO A 231 2.07 14.59 6.15
N LEU A 232 1.65 13.39 5.74
CA LEU A 232 1.98 12.16 6.45
C LEU A 232 3.46 11.83 6.24
N THR A 233 4.19 11.58 7.34
CA THR A 233 5.62 11.23 7.33
C THR A 233 5.88 9.86 7.94
N TYR A 234 7.05 9.29 7.67
CA TYR A 234 7.46 7.93 8.00
C TYR A 234 8.70 7.89 8.90
N GLY A 235 8.96 6.74 9.54
CA GLY A 235 10.05 6.58 10.50
C GLY A 235 9.68 7.00 11.92
N LYS A 236 8.39 6.97 12.25
CA LYS A 236 7.90 7.24 13.61
C LYS A 236 8.27 6.10 14.58
N PRO A 237 8.47 6.39 15.88
CA PRO A 237 8.63 5.34 16.87
C PRO A 237 7.46 4.35 16.83
N GLY A 238 7.77 3.05 16.71
CA GLY A 238 6.78 1.97 16.63
C GLY A 238 6.05 1.85 15.31
N TYR A 239 6.39 2.67 14.31
CA TYR A 239 5.85 2.60 12.93
C TYR A 239 4.32 2.62 12.81
N GLU A 240 3.60 3.10 13.82
CA GLU A 240 2.15 3.29 13.74
C GLU A 240 1.81 4.63 13.08
N ASN A 241 0.83 4.61 12.17
CA ASN A 241 0.34 5.81 11.53
C ASN A 241 -0.71 6.52 12.40
N PRO A 242 -0.72 7.87 12.41
CA PRO A 242 -1.94 8.61 12.75
C PRO A 242 -3.02 8.30 11.69
N TYR A 243 -4.26 8.64 11.98
CA TYR A 243 -5.31 8.65 10.98
C TYR A 243 -4.93 9.56 9.82
N PHE A 244 -5.35 9.22 8.60
CA PHE A 244 -4.91 9.93 7.41
C PHE A 244 -6.01 10.08 6.36
N ILE A 245 -5.73 10.94 5.38
CA ILE A 245 -6.56 11.13 4.18
C ILE A 245 -5.64 11.07 2.97
N ALA A 246 -5.88 10.11 2.07
CA ALA A 246 -5.28 10.07 0.75
C ALA A 246 -6.25 10.69 -0.26
N PHE A 247 -5.76 11.51 -1.20
CA PHE A 247 -6.62 12.30 -2.06
C PHE A 247 -5.99 12.61 -3.41
N ALA A 248 -6.83 12.79 -4.42
CA ALA A 248 -6.45 13.35 -5.71
C ALA A 248 -6.26 14.86 -5.59
N LYS A 249 -5.25 15.42 -6.26
CA LYS A 249 -5.03 16.86 -6.30
C LYS A 249 -6.28 17.56 -6.85
N GLY A 250 -6.77 18.56 -6.12
CA GLY A 250 -7.99 19.31 -6.46
C GLY A 250 -9.17 18.97 -5.54
N VAL A 251 -9.12 17.92 -4.73
CA VAL A 251 -10.09 17.69 -3.65
C VAL A 251 -9.92 18.77 -2.59
N SER A 252 -10.99 19.50 -2.26
CA SER A 252 -11.01 20.46 -1.15
C SER A 252 -11.19 19.71 0.16
N LEU A 253 -10.10 19.44 0.88
CA LEU A 253 -10.15 18.71 2.14
C LEU A 253 -10.93 19.51 3.21
N GLN A 254 -11.87 18.84 3.85
CA GLN A 254 -12.60 19.36 4.99
C GLN A 254 -11.82 19.08 6.28
N LYS A 255 -11.96 19.95 7.28
CA LYS A 255 -11.45 19.63 8.62
C LYS A 255 -12.25 18.47 9.21
N PRO A 256 -11.62 17.52 9.90
CA PRO A 256 -12.28 16.39 10.55
C PRO A 256 -13.33 16.80 11.59
#